data_e896f749779fd397fd8d569dce092ba2
#
_entry.id   e896f749779fd397fd8d569dce092ba2
#
_cell.length_a   1.000
_cell.length_b   1.000
_cell.length_c   1.000
_cell.angle_alpha   90.00
_cell.angle_beta   90.00
_cell.angle_gamma   90.00
#
_symmetry.space_group_name_H-M   'P 1'
#
loop_
_entity.id
_entity.type
_entity.pdbx_description
1 polymer ?
#
loop_
_entity_poly.entity_id
_entity_poly.type
_entity_poly.pdbx_seq_one_letter_code
_entity_poly.pdbx_strand_id
1 'polypeptide(L)'
;EEYESKYLILAMGRSHKHLGVDGEERLAGAGVSYCATCDGFFFKDKTVCVVGGGDSALSQAIYLSAFAKKVYLIHRRDSFRAANYLVERAYSKNNIEFLLNATVNKIIGDSFVTGVDLMLNGDQQTVLCDGIFGAIGEVANMKFDIEGLNTTKQGQINTDNYCRTNIPSLYAVGDIREREVYQIITAVADGALVIEGILKDGE
;
A
#
# COMPACT_ATOMS: atom_id res chain seq x y z
N GLU A 1 23.40 18.76 14.45
CA GLU A 1 24.13 17.86 15.35
C GLU A 1 24.68 16.70 14.52
N GLU A 2 25.89 16.26 14.84
CA GLU A 2 26.60 15.18 14.16
C GLU A 2 26.76 14.02 15.15
N TYR A 3 26.54 12.78 14.70
CA TYR A 3 26.64 11.59 15.54
C TYR A 3 27.54 10.57 14.86
N GLU A 4 28.41 9.94 15.62
CA GLU A 4 29.24 8.82 15.19
C GLU A 4 28.73 7.51 15.78
N SER A 5 28.68 6.45 14.96
CA SER A 5 28.28 5.11 15.40
C SER A 5 29.06 4.02 14.64
N LYS A 6 29.27 2.88 15.28
CA LYS A 6 29.89 1.71 14.64
C LYS A 6 28.95 1.05 13.63
N TYR A 7 27.65 1.05 13.92
CA TYR A 7 26.59 0.47 13.11
C TYR A 7 25.43 1.45 12.96
N LEU A 8 24.81 1.47 11.78
CA LEU A 8 23.63 2.26 11.50
C LEU A 8 22.49 1.36 11.01
N ILE A 9 21.33 1.48 11.63
CA ILE A 9 20.11 0.73 11.26
C ILE A 9 19.07 1.70 10.70
N LEU A 10 18.65 1.49 9.45
CA LEU A 10 17.59 2.25 8.79
C LEU A 10 16.24 1.57 9.04
N ALA A 11 15.34 2.25 9.74
CA ALA A 11 14.03 1.74 10.14
C ALA A 11 12.89 2.70 9.79
N MET A 12 13.00 3.41 8.66
CA MET A 12 12.12 4.53 8.31
C MET A 12 10.78 4.11 7.68
N GLY A 13 10.62 2.82 7.40
CA GLY A 13 9.40 2.28 6.82
C GLY A 13 9.10 2.77 5.40
N ARG A 14 7.83 2.68 5.02
CA ARG A 14 7.31 3.18 3.73
C ARG A 14 5.95 3.83 3.91
N SER A 15 5.52 4.60 2.95
CA SER A 15 4.22 5.26 2.92
C SER A 15 3.43 4.87 1.68
N HIS A 16 2.13 4.80 1.82
CA HIS A 16 1.24 4.67 0.68
C HIS A 16 1.26 5.94 -0.15
N LYS A 17 1.15 5.78 -1.46
CA LYS A 17 0.89 6.91 -2.36
C LYS A 17 -0.53 7.39 -2.14
N HIS A 18 -0.67 8.68 -1.89
CA HIS A 18 -1.97 9.33 -1.79
C HIS A 18 -2.61 9.51 -3.17
N LEU A 19 -3.92 9.48 -3.22
CA LEU A 19 -4.69 9.81 -4.42
C LEU A 19 -4.51 11.29 -4.79
N GLY A 20 -4.26 12.14 -3.78
CA GLY A 20 -4.05 13.58 -3.94
C GLY A 20 -5.34 14.33 -4.22
N VAL A 21 -6.47 13.83 -3.70
CA VAL A 21 -7.80 14.40 -3.95
C VAL A 21 -8.41 15.01 -2.68
N ASP A 22 -9.32 15.98 -2.87
CA ASP A 22 -10.07 16.57 -1.75
C ASP A 22 -10.82 15.48 -0.96
N GLY A 23 -10.80 15.60 0.36
CA GLY A 23 -11.41 14.66 1.30
C GLY A 23 -10.51 13.51 1.74
N GLU A 24 -9.41 13.20 1.03
CA GLU A 24 -8.55 12.06 1.36
C GLU A 24 -7.93 12.16 2.76
N GLU A 25 -7.24 13.25 3.05
CA GLU A 25 -6.57 13.45 4.34
C GLU A 25 -7.58 13.64 5.49
N ARG A 26 -8.64 14.42 5.25
CA ARG A 26 -9.66 14.72 6.25
C ARG A 26 -10.43 13.48 6.69
N LEU A 27 -10.65 12.53 5.80
CA LEU A 27 -11.40 11.29 6.04
C LEU A 27 -10.48 10.07 6.25
N ALA A 28 -9.17 10.29 6.42
CA ALA A 28 -8.22 9.23 6.77
C ALA A 28 -8.62 8.57 8.10
N GLY A 29 -8.79 7.24 8.12
CA GLY A 29 -9.32 6.49 9.26
C GLY A 29 -10.84 6.64 9.49
N ALA A 30 -11.51 7.52 8.76
CA ALA A 30 -12.96 7.71 8.79
C ALA A 30 -13.65 7.20 7.50
N GLY A 31 -13.10 6.16 6.92
CA GLY A 31 -13.57 5.54 5.68
C GLY A 31 -12.52 5.52 4.57
N VAL A 32 -11.45 6.34 4.64
CA VAL A 32 -10.29 6.22 3.76
C VAL A 32 -9.26 5.33 4.42
N SER A 33 -8.82 4.29 3.70
CA SER A 33 -7.80 3.32 4.13
C SER A 33 -6.87 2.98 2.96
N TYR A 34 -5.74 2.35 3.27
CA TYR A 34 -4.76 1.84 2.30
C TYR A 34 -4.47 0.35 2.48
N CYS A 35 -5.06 -0.28 3.50
CA CYS A 35 -4.81 -1.67 3.87
C CYS A 35 -6.12 -2.43 4.10
N ALA A 36 -6.56 -3.19 3.10
CA ALA A 36 -7.79 -3.98 3.23
C ALA A 36 -7.69 -5.09 4.29
N THR A 37 -6.53 -5.68 4.50
CA THR A 37 -6.33 -6.70 5.55
C THR A 37 -6.33 -6.12 6.96
N CYS A 38 -6.02 -4.82 7.11
CA CYS A 38 -6.03 -4.11 8.39
C CYS A 38 -7.44 -3.66 8.76
N ASP A 39 -8.10 -2.97 7.83
CA ASP A 39 -9.34 -2.21 8.10
C ASP A 39 -10.58 -2.80 7.43
N GLY A 40 -10.40 -3.73 6.51
CA GLY A 40 -11.50 -4.21 5.65
C GLY A 40 -12.68 -4.77 6.42
N PHE A 41 -12.46 -5.41 7.58
CA PHE A 41 -13.54 -6.00 8.37
C PHE A 41 -14.54 -4.97 8.92
N PHE A 42 -14.14 -3.71 9.10
CA PHE A 42 -15.06 -2.61 9.49
C PHE A 42 -16.10 -2.29 8.40
N PHE A 43 -15.90 -2.81 7.19
CA PHE A 43 -16.77 -2.62 6.03
C PHE A 43 -17.59 -3.87 5.68
N LYS A 44 -17.78 -4.78 6.64
CA LYS A 44 -18.67 -5.92 6.46
C LYS A 44 -20.08 -5.45 6.12
N ASP A 45 -20.70 -6.07 5.10
CA ASP A 45 -22.03 -5.75 4.55
C ASP A 45 -22.18 -4.31 4.00
N LYS A 46 -21.07 -3.59 3.80
CA LYS A 46 -21.01 -2.22 3.25
C LYS A 46 -20.54 -2.20 1.81
N THR A 47 -20.71 -1.06 1.16
CA THR A 47 -20.19 -0.79 -0.18
C THR A 47 -18.85 -0.07 -0.07
N VAL A 48 -17.84 -0.56 -0.78
CA VAL A 48 -16.49 0.04 -0.75
C VAL A 48 -15.94 0.26 -2.16
N CYS A 49 -15.05 1.24 -2.27
CA CYS A 49 -14.26 1.48 -3.47
C CYS A 49 -12.81 1.04 -3.24
N VAL A 50 -12.19 0.42 -4.24
CA VAL A 50 -10.73 0.17 -4.30
C VAL A 50 -10.18 0.92 -5.50
N VAL A 51 -9.14 1.74 -5.29
CA VAL A 51 -8.55 2.53 -6.36
C VAL A 51 -7.16 2.00 -6.69
N GLY A 52 -7.01 1.51 -7.93
CA GLY A 52 -5.74 0.98 -8.41
C GLY A 52 -5.93 -0.03 -9.55
N GLY A 53 -4.83 -0.60 -10.04
CA GLY A 53 -4.89 -1.56 -11.16
C GLY A 53 -3.68 -2.49 -11.23
N GLY A 54 -2.93 -2.61 -10.15
CA GLY A 54 -1.87 -3.60 -9.96
C GLY A 54 -2.30 -4.73 -9.03
N ASP A 55 -1.39 -5.66 -8.74
CA ASP A 55 -1.64 -6.83 -7.89
C ASP A 55 -2.25 -6.46 -6.53
N SER A 56 -1.73 -5.42 -5.88
CA SER A 56 -2.25 -4.94 -4.59
C SER A 56 -3.74 -4.53 -4.67
N ALA A 57 -4.14 -3.81 -5.72
CA ALA A 57 -5.52 -3.36 -5.87
C ALA A 57 -6.48 -4.52 -6.09
N LEU A 58 -6.11 -5.46 -6.98
CA LEU A 58 -6.94 -6.62 -7.27
C LEU A 58 -7.01 -7.56 -6.06
N SER A 59 -5.89 -7.79 -5.36
CA SER A 59 -5.85 -8.60 -4.14
C SER A 59 -6.73 -8.00 -3.04
N GLN A 60 -6.67 -6.68 -2.84
CA GLN A 60 -7.54 -5.99 -1.88
C GLN A 60 -9.02 -6.07 -2.26
N ALA A 61 -9.35 -5.87 -3.55
CA ALA A 61 -10.74 -5.98 -4.02
C ALA A 61 -11.30 -7.41 -3.83
N ILE A 62 -10.49 -8.44 -4.15
CA ILE A 62 -10.85 -9.85 -3.95
C ILE A 62 -11.03 -10.14 -2.46
N TYR A 63 -10.15 -9.64 -1.58
CA TYR A 63 -10.26 -9.83 -0.15
C TYR A 63 -11.54 -9.18 0.40
N LEU A 64 -11.78 -7.92 0.07
CA LEU A 64 -12.98 -7.18 0.49
C LEU A 64 -14.27 -7.83 -0.03
N SER A 65 -14.25 -8.41 -1.24
CA SER A 65 -15.43 -9.07 -1.82
C SER A 65 -15.94 -10.26 -1.00
N ALA A 66 -15.13 -10.82 -0.10
CA ALA A 66 -15.53 -11.95 0.73
C ALA A 66 -16.57 -11.56 1.81
N PHE A 67 -16.67 -10.28 2.17
CA PHE A 67 -17.54 -9.84 3.27
C PHE A 67 -18.21 -8.47 3.03
N ALA A 68 -17.73 -7.66 2.10
CA ALA A 68 -18.41 -6.43 1.70
C ALA A 68 -19.66 -6.75 0.86
N LYS A 69 -20.66 -5.90 0.96
CA LYS A 69 -21.88 -5.99 0.13
C LYS A 69 -21.53 -5.80 -1.36
N LYS A 70 -20.71 -4.80 -1.66
CA LYS A 70 -20.28 -4.45 -3.01
C LYS A 70 -18.88 -3.83 -2.99
N VAL A 71 -18.08 -4.13 -4.00
CA VAL A 71 -16.77 -3.53 -4.21
C VAL A 71 -16.74 -2.88 -5.59
N TYR A 72 -16.43 -1.58 -5.66
CA TYR A 72 -16.12 -0.90 -6.91
C TYR A 72 -14.60 -0.87 -7.09
N LEU A 73 -14.09 -1.49 -8.13
CA LEU A 73 -12.67 -1.41 -8.50
C LEU A 73 -12.48 -0.32 -9.54
N ILE A 74 -11.93 0.81 -9.11
CA ILE A 74 -11.75 2.02 -9.91
C ILE A 74 -10.33 2.02 -10.48
N HIS A 75 -10.21 2.04 -11.82
CA HIS A 75 -8.92 2.07 -12.49
C HIS A 75 -8.89 3.07 -13.65
N ARG A 76 -7.82 3.85 -13.72
CA ARG A 76 -7.64 4.94 -14.72
C ARG A 76 -7.40 4.47 -16.16
N ARG A 77 -7.19 3.19 -16.40
CA ARG A 77 -6.94 2.60 -17.72
C ARG A 77 -8.04 1.58 -18.05
N ASP A 78 -8.04 1.13 -19.29
CA ASP A 78 -8.91 0.08 -19.81
C ASP A 78 -8.48 -1.34 -19.44
N SER A 79 -7.23 -1.50 -18.97
CA SER A 79 -6.62 -2.79 -18.66
C SER A 79 -5.78 -2.75 -17.38
N PHE A 80 -5.76 -3.86 -16.65
CA PHE A 80 -4.99 -4.02 -15.43
C PHE A 80 -3.53 -4.38 -15.73
N ARG A 81 -2.63 -3.97 -14.83
CA ARG A 81 -1.22 -4.39 -14.84
C ARG A 81 -0.95 -5.58 -13.91
N ALA A 82 -1.98 -6.04 -13.23
CA ALA A 82 -1.92 -7.16 -12.31
C ALA A 82 -1.71 -8.49 -13.07
N ALA A 83 -1.22 -9.49 -12.35
CA ALA A 83 -1.07 -10.84 -12.87
C ALA A 83 -2.43 -11.40 -13.32
N ASN A 84 -2.46 -12.13 -14.43
CA ASN A 84 -3.68 -12.63 -15.07
C ASN A 84 -4.57 -13.43 -14.12
N TYR A 85 -4.00 -14.26 -13.26
CA TYR A 85 -4.77 -15.06 -12.30
C TYR A 85 -5.55 -14.19 -11.29
N LEU A 86 -5.02 -13.02 -10.91
CA LEU A 86 -5.74 -12.06 -10.05
C LEU A 86 -6.88 -11.40 -10.81
N VAL A 87 -6.64 -11.05 -12.07
CA VAL A 87 -7.66 -10.46 -12.95
C VAL A 87 -8.83 -11.43 -13.12
N GLU A 88 -8.57 -12.67 -13.51
CA GLU A 88 -9.59 -13.72 -13.64
C GLU A 88 -10.36 -13.96 -12.34
N ARG A 89 -9.64 -14.04 -11.22
CA ARG A 89 -10.25 -14.22 -9.90
C ARG A 89 -11.12 -13.03 -9.50
N ALA A 90 -10.73 -11.81 -9.80
CA ALA A 90 -11.56 -10.63 -9.55
C ALA A 90 -12.82 -10.63 -10.41
N TYR A 91 -12.70 -10.95 -11.71
CA TYR A 91 -13.86 -11.07 -12.61
C TYR A 91 -14.83 -12.20 -12.22
N SER A 92 -14.36 -13.24 -11.53
CA SER A 92 -15.23 -14.32 -11.04
C SER A 92 -16.10 -13.92 -9.83
N LYS A 93 -15.90 -12.72 -9.26
CA LYS A 93 -16.65 -12.23 -8.10
C LYS A 93 -17.88 -11.44 -8.52
N ASN A 94 -19.07 -11.91 -8.14
CA ASN A 94 -20.34 -11.31 -8.53
C ASN A 94 -20.61 -9.92 -7.90
N ASN A 95 -19.88 -9.58 -6.82
CA ASN A 95 -20.04 -8.31 -6.10
C ASN A 95 -18.89 -7.33 -6.34
N ILE A 96 -17.97 -7.61 -7.29
CA ILE A 96 -17.00 -6.64 -7.76
C ILE A 96 -17.50 -6.01 -9.06
N GLU A 97 -17.63 -4.70 -9.08
CA GLU A 97 -17.94 -3.90 -10.27
C GLU A 97 -16.69 -3.13 -10.70
N PHE A 98 -16.36 -3.19 -11.98
CA PHE A 98 -15.16 -2.61 -12.55
C PHE A 98 -15.47 -1.25 -13.19
N LEU A 99 -14.88 -0.20 -12.68
CA LEU A 99 -14.95 1.15 -13.25
C LEU A 99 -13.60 1.45 -13.91
N LEU A 100 -13.49 1.05 -15.16
CA LEU A 100 -12.29 1.28 -15.98
C LEU A 100 -12.35 2.66 -16.65
N ASN A 101 -11.19 3.20 -17.07
CA ASN A 101 -11.05 4.58 -17.56
C ASN A 101 -11.65 5.60 -16.58
N ALA A 102 -11.50 5.33 -15.27
CA ALA A 102 -12.05 6.10 -14.20
C ALA A 102 -10.97 6.68 -13.28
N THR A 103 -11.10 7.95 -12.93
CA THR A 103 -10.23 8.65 -11.99
C THR A 103 -11.06 9.28 -10.88
N VAL A 104 -10.65 9.09 -9.64
CA VAL A 104 -11.29 9.76 -8.49
C VAL A 104 -10.86 11.22 -8.47
N ASN A 105 -11.84 12.13 -8.32
CA ASN A 105 -11.61 13.58 -8.23
C ASN A 105 -11.80 14.10 -6.80
N LYS A 106 -12.69 13.47 -6.03
CA LYS A 106 -13.04 13.90 -4.67
C LYS A 106 -13.58 12.74 -3.86
N ILE A 107 -13.30 12.72 -2.56
CA ILE A 107 -13.92 11.82 -1.59
C ILE A 107 -14.96 12.63 -0.81
N ILE A 108 -16.21 12.15 -0.80
CA ILE A 108 -17.36 12.82 -0.24
C ILE A 108 -17.62 12.28 1.17
N GLY A 109 -17.97 13.19 2.08
CA GLY A 109 -18.37 12.89 3.45
C GLY A 109 -17.99 14.02 4.39
N ASP A 110 -18.64 14.10 5.54
CA ASP A 110 -18.29 15.04 6.60
C ASP A 110 -17.46 14.39 7.69
N SER A 111 -18.11 13.53 8.51
CA SER A 111 -17.44 12.75 9.55
C SER A 111 -16.95 11.38 9.06
N PHE A 112 -17.61 10.82 8.04
CA PHE A 112 -17.26 9.54 7.44
C PHE A 112 -17.44 9.62 5.92
N VAL A 113 -16.75 8.72 5.18
CA VAL A 113 -16.97 8.59 3.74
C VAL A 113 -18.41 8.21 3.44
N THR A 114 -19.03 8.92 2.50
CA THR A 114 -20.37 8.64 1.98
C THR A 114 -20.40 8.39 0.47
N GLY A 115 -19.29 8.67 -0.21
CA GLY A 115 -19.15 8.46 -1.65
C GLY A 115 -17.86 9.00 -2.21
N VAL A 116 -17.72 8.87 -3.52
CA VAL A 116 -16.63 9.42 -4.32
C VAL A 116 -17.18 10.06 -5.59
N ASP A 117 -16.67 11.23 -5.95
CA ASP A 117 -16.83 11.80 -7.28
C ASP A 117 -15.69 11.33 -8.17
N LEU A 118 -16.02 10.90 -9.35
CA LEU A 118 -15.07 10.38 -10.32
C LEU A 118 -15.39 10.84 -11.75
N MET A 119 -14.38 10.83 -12.62
CA MET A 119 -14.57 10.89 -14.06
C MET A 119 -14.54 9.47 -14.59
N LEU A 120 -15.59 9.03 -15.27
CA LEU A 120 -15.70 7.73 -15.93
C LEU A 120 -15.90 7.95 -17.43
N ASN A 121 -14.95 7.52 -18.23
CA ASN A 121 -14.95 7.73 -19.70
C ASN A 121 -15.15 9.20 -20.13
N GLY A 122 -14.75 10.16 -19.30
CA GLY A 122 -14.91 11.61 -19.56
C GLY A 122 -16.15 12.24 -18.94
N ASP A 123 -17.07 11.44 -18.37
CA ASP A 123 -18.26 11.94 -17.71
C ASP A 123 -18.09 11.95 -16.18
N GLN A 124 -18.58 13.01 -15.55
CA GLN A 124 -18.56 13.09 -14.09
C GLN A 124 -19.69 12.23 -13.50
N GLN A 125 -19.33 11.40 -12.52
CA GLN A 125 -20.25 10.51 -11.81
C GLN A 125 -19.95 10.51 -10.32
N THR A 126 -20.99 10.26 -9.52
CA THR A 126 -20.87 10.04 -8.09
C THR A 126 -21.21 8.58 -7.77
N VAL A 127 -20.33 7.91 -7.06
CA VAL A 127 -20.53 6.55 -6.56
C VAL A 127 -20.69 6.62 -5.04
N LEU A 128 -21.83 6.17 -4.52
CA LEU A 128 -22.07 6.08 -3.09
C LEU A 128 -21.31 4.87 -2.52
N CYS A 129 -20.55 5.11 -1.46
CA CYS A 129 -19.81 4.07 -0.75
C CYS A 129 -19.54 4.48 0.69
N ASP A 130 -19.30 3.48 1.55
CA ASP A 130 -19.00 3.66 2.97
C ASP A 130 -17.48 3.76 3.23
N GLY A 131 -16.66 3.43 2.24
CA GLY A 131 -15.22 3.49 2.37
C GLY A 131 -14.48 3.39 1.04
N ILE A 132 -13.23 3.86 1.05
CA ILE A 132 -12.33 3.85 -0.10
C ILE A 132 -10.94 3.35 0.31
N PHE A 133 -10.40 2.43 -0.47
CA PHE A 133 -9.07 1.83 -0.28
C PHE A 133 -8.14 2.29 -1.40
N GLY A 134 -7.13 3.10 -1.04
CA GLY A 134 -6.10 3.55 -1.97
C GLY A 134 -5.04 2.47 -2.19
N ALA A 135 -4.96 1.90 -3.41
CA ALA A 135 -4.01 0.86 -3.78
C ALA A 135 -3.21 1.23 -5.04
N ILE A 136 -2.70 2.46 -5.08
CA ILE A 136 -1.96 3.03 -6.22
C ILE A 136 -0.43 2.90 -6.10
N GLY A 137 0.02 2.18 -5.07
CA GLY A 137 1.42 1.87 -4.79
C GLY A 137 1.92 2.50 -3.49
N GLU A 138 3.17 2.20 -3.19
CA GLU A 138 3.87 2.65 -1.98
C GLU A 138 5.26 3.15 -2.36
N VAL A 139 5.88 3.92 -1.47
CA VAL A 139 7.24 4.44 -1.60
C VAL A 139 7.99 4.27 -0.30
N ALA A 140 9.25 3.92 -0.39
CA ALA A 140 10.14 3.90 0.75
C ALA A 140 10.31 5.31 1.34
N ASN A 141 10.32 5.42 2.67
CA ASN A 141 10.47 6.70 3.37
C ASN A 141 11.94 7.13 3.49
N MET A 142 12.70 6.98 2.42
CA MET A 142 14.08 7.46 2.37
C MET A 142 14.12 8.87 1.80
N LYS A 143 14.41 9.86 2.67
CA LYS A 143 14.45 11.29 2.32
C LYS A 143 15.84 11.80 1.97
N PHE A 144 16.83 10.91 1.91
CA PHE A 144 18.21 11.19 1.57
C PHE A 144 18.80 10.05 0.75
N ASP A 145 19.77 10.35 -0.08
CA ASP A 145 20.49 9.36 -0.86
C ASP A 145 21.74 8.91 -0.11
N ILE A 146 22.03 7.62 -0.18
CA ILE A 146 23.28 7.03 0.28
C ILE A 146 23.99 6.49 -0.95
N GLU A 147 25.14 7.06 -1.26
CA GLU A 147 25.93 6.68 -2.43
C GLU A 147 26.29 5.19 -2.41
N GLY A 148 26.02 4.51 -3.50
CA GLY A 148 26.31 3.07 -3.66
C GLY A 148 25.32 2.14 -2.95
N LEU A 149 24.28 2.62 -2.27
CA LEU A 149 23.28 1.75 -1.64
C LEU A 149 22.39 1.09 -2.71
N ASN A 150 22.28 -0.24 -2.65
CA ASN A 150 21.43 -1.01 -3.56
C ASN A 150 19.94 -0.89 -3.16
N THR A 151 19.13 -0.37 -4.08
CA THR A 151 17.69 -0.24 -3.90
C THR A 151 16.90 -0.80 -5.08
N THR A 152 15.64 -1.13 -4.86
CA THR A 152 14.68 -1.45 -5.92
C THR A 152 14.28 -0.18 -6.69
N LYS A 153 13.57 -0.36 -7.81
CA LYS A 153 12.98 0.76 -8.57
C LYS A 153 11.96 1.59 -7.74
N GLN A 154 11.44 1.04 -6.66
CA GLN A 154 10.51 1.68 -5.73
C GLN A 154 11.23 2.35 -4.54
N GLY A 155 12.56 2.30 -4.50
CA GLY A 155 13.39 2.89 -3.46
C GLY A 155 13.54 2.05 -2.20
N GLN A 156 13.07 0.80 -2.18
CA GLN A 156 13.25 -0.12 -1.06
C GLN A 156 14.69 -0.63 -1.03
N ILE A 157 15.24 -0.80 0.16
CA ILE A 157 16.63 -1.20 0.35
C ILE A 157 16.76 -2.74 0.20
N ASN A 158 17.67 -3.20 -0.67
CA ASN A 158 18.00 -4.60 -0.80
C ASN A 158 18.85 -5.04 0.39
N THR A 159 18.47 -6.14 1.03
CA THR A 159 19.22 -6.69 2.19
C THR A 159 19.31 -8.20 2.10
N ASP A 160 20.24 -8.76 2.85
CA ASP A 160 20.29 -10.20 3.13
C ASP A 160 19.30 -10.63 4.23
N ASN A 161 19.35 -11.91 4.61
CA ASN A 161 18.49 -12.48 5.66
C ASN A 161 18.77 -11.92 7.07
N TYR A 162 19.92 -11.29 7.29
CA TYR A 162 20.30 -10.64 8.53
C TYR A 162 20.16 -9.11 8.48
N CYS A 163 19.37 -8.62 7.51
CA CYS A 163 19.13 -7.20 7.31
C CYS A 163 20.36 -6.37 6.92
N ARG A 164 21.47 -7.00 6.49
CA ARG A 164 22.65 -6.30 5.99
C ARG A 164 22.38 -5.70 4.63
N THR A 165 22.80 -4.47 4.42
CA THR A 165 22.85 -3.87 3.10
C THR A 165 24.16 -4.27 2.38
N ASN A 166 24.36 -3.79 1.16
CA ASN A 166 25.64 -3.92 0.46
C ASN A 166 26.74 -2.98 1.00
N ILE A 167 26.41 -2.08 1.92
CA ILE A 167 27.37 -1.18 2.56
C ILE A 167 27.72 -1.74 3.95
N PRO A 168 29.03 -1.94 4.25
CA PRO A 168 29.44 -2.43 5.57
C PRO A 168 28.91 -1.59 6.72
N SER A 169 28.52 -2.23 7.80
CA SER A 169 27.98 -1.60 9.02
C SER A 169 26.63 -0.86 8.83
N LEU A 170 26.00 -0.94 7.65
CA LEU A 170 24.71 -0.37 7.36
C LEU A 170 23.65 -1.47 7.19
N TYR A 171 22.57 -1.37 7.96
CA TYR A 171 21.47 -2.32 8.01
C TYR A 171 20.15 -1.63 7.69
N ALA A 172 19.16 -2.40 7.21
CA ALA A 172 17.80 -1.90 7.03
C ALA A 172 16.79 -2.91 7.55
N VAL A 173 15.77 -2.45 8.29
CA VAL A 173 14.74 -3.27 8.95
C VAL A 173 13.34 -2.74 8.69
N GLY A 174 12.34 -3.61 8.76
CA GLY A 174 10.95 -3.23 8.54
C GLY A 174 10.63 -2.91 7.08
N ASP A 175 9.62 -2.10 6.87
CA ASP A 175 9.03 -1.88 5.55
C ASP A 175 9.90 -1.04 4.60
N ILE A 176 11.01 -0.49 5.05
CA ILE A 176 11.99 0.19 4.19
C ILE A 176 12.77 -0.79 3.30
N ARG A 177 12.93 -2.05 3.74
CA ARG A 177 13.65 -3.07 2.98
C ARG A 177 12.72 -3.81 2.00
N GLU A 178 13.30 -4.34 0.93
CA GLU A 178 12.58 -5.17 -0.03
C GLU A 178 12.19 -6.51 0.58
N ARG A 179 10.90 -6.90 0.44
CA ARG A 179 10.35 -8.19 0.89
C ARG A 179 8.99 -8.47 0.25
N GLU A 180 8.49 -9.69 0.41
CA GLU A 180 7.19 -10.08 -0.12
C GLU A 180 6.01 -9.71 0.78
N VAL A 181 6.20 -9.71 2.11
CA VAL A 181 5.12 -9.48 3.10
C VAL A 181 5.46 -8.31 4.00
N TYR A 182 4.60 -7.31 4.00
CA TYR A 182 4.72 -6.07 4.77
C TYR A 182 3.65 -6.04 5.86
N GLN A 183 4.02 -6.46 7.07
CA GLN A 183 3.17 -6.51 8.25
C GLN A 183 3.99 -6.19 9.51
N ILE A 184 3.31 -5.77 10.58
CA ILE A 184 3.96 -5.46 11.86
C ILE A 184 4.84 -6.64 12.33
N ILE A 185 4.33 -7.86 12.22
CA ILE A 185 5.06 -9.05 12.68
C ILE A 185 6.37 -9.28 11.90
N THR A 186 6.40 -8.97 10.60
CA THR A 186 7.62 -9.09 9.79
C THR A 186 8.62 -7.99 10.14
N ALA A 187 8.16 -6.78 10.45
CA ALA A 187 9.03 -5.70 10.92
C ALA A 187 9.63 -6.00 12.30
N VAL A 188 8.85 -6.60 13.20
CA VAL A 188 9.33 -7.06 14.53
C VAL A 188 10.39 -8.16 14.38
N ALA A 189 10.16 -9.11 13.49
CA ALA A 189 11.13 -10.19 13.23
C ALA A 189 12.48 -9.64 12.73
N ASP A 190 12.48 -8.60 11.90
CA ASP A 190 13.72 -7.94 11.46
C ASP A 190 14.53 -7.36 12.61
N GLY A 191 13.84 -6.87 13.66
CA GLY A 191 14.51 -6.38 14.87
C GLY A 191 15.37 -7.45 15.54
N ALA A 192 14.93 -8.71 15.56
CA ALA A 192 15.74 -9.83 16.05
C ALA A 192 16.86 -10.21 15.07
N LEU A 193 16.55 -10.28 13.78
CA LEU A 193 17.51 -10.68 12.74
C LEU A 193 18.68 -9.70 12.59
N VAL A 194 18.43 -8.40 12.71
CA VAL A 194 19.49 -7.38 12.60
C VAL A 194 20.50 -7.47 13.75
N ILE A 195 20.04 -7.79 14.96
CA ILE A 195 20.94 -7.98 16.11
C ILE A 195 21.86 -9.17 15.86
N GLU A 196 21.34 -10.30 15.39
CA GLU A 196 22.16 -11.45 14.99
C GLU A 196 23.17 -11.11 13.89
N GLY A 197 22.76 -10.26 12.94
CA GLY A 197 23.65 -9.75 11.89
C GLY A 197 24.81 -8.93 12.45
N ILE A 198 24.51 -7.98 13.34
CA ILE A 198 25.49 -7.11 13.98
C ILE A 198 26.48 -7.92 14.84
N LEU A 199 26.00 -8.89 15.61
CA LEU A 199 26.87 -9.75 16.44
C LEU A 199 27.86 -10.54 15.61
N LYS A 200 27.40 -11.13 14.49
CA LYS A 200 28.27 -11.87 13.55
C LYS A 200 29.30 -10.99 12.83
N ASP A 201 28.99 -9.71 12.62
CA ASP A 201 29.92 -8.77 11.98
C ASP A 201 30.91 -8.15 12.99
N GLY A 202 30.65 -8.33 14.28
CA GLY A 202 31.50 -7.86 15.37
C GLY A 202 32.54 -8.87 15.87
N GLU A 203 32.42 -10.14 15.41
CA GLU A 203 33.38 -11.21 15.65
C GLU A 203 34.56 -11.14 14.65
#